data_465196638cad008c7a0982570a5ae7f6
#
_entry.id   465196638cad008c7a0982570a5ae7f6
#
_cell.length_a   1.000
_cell.length_b   1.000
_cell.length_c   1.000
_cell.angle_alpha   90.00
_cell.angle_beta   90.00
_cell.angle_gamma   90.00
#
_symmetry.space_group_name_H-M   'P 1'
#
loop_
_entity.id
_entity.type
_entity.pdbx_description
1 polymer ?
#
loop_
_entity_poly.entity_id
_entity_poly.type
_entity_poly.pdbx_seq_one_letter_code
_entity_poly.pdbx_strand_id
1 'polypeptide(L)'
;MVDDPMPTLRDALKRCLDALTGTVITSGDRAGWLTWHLDAEGEPQRMVGGSSSLYDGDAGVAWALGTLAAPTGRQDLADLAAGAARNLRPTGSGGLLAGQAGLALGTMRAKVTPVTLPDPATVAAADLTNGTAGILLAQVRTGACGPATVAAVELLRHSARQTPVGVCWPESDEPEGRALCGMAHGNSGIALALAEAAAAHPPCAEQATALAVEALRWESAWFDPIAGGWPDLRTDPPTHPALWCHGAAGMAAVRLRLLQLPAALGLPTDLLRAEAEAAVVACGADLARVLGGGGPLHGGLTLCHGLGGPLDALLLAHETWGVEEHLDAARHFAAVAIAVLGDDPLAWPAGVRADGSVALFVGVAGAAVMLARLVHPESVPSPALLL
;
A
#
# COMPACT_ATOMS: atom_id res chain seq x y z
N MET A 1 17.10 -25.79 1.07
CA MET A 1 16.06 -25.38 0.10
C MET A 1 14.74 -25.87 0.65
N VAL A 2 13.72 -25.04 0.69
CA VAL A 2 12.34 -25.48 1.00
C VAL A 2 11.88 -26.21 -0.27
N ASP A 3 11.59 -27.51 -0.19
CA ASP A 3 11.33 -28.35 -1.36
C ASP A 3 10.07 -27.91 -2.14
N ASP A 4 9.02 -27.49 -1.52
CA ASP A 4 7.84 -26.85 -2.13
C ASP A 4 7.31 -25.81 -1.15
N PRO A 5 7.33 -24.52 -1.46
CA PRO A 5 6.87 -23.48 -0.55
C PRO A 5 5.34 -23.49 -0.35
N MET A 6 4.56 -24.08 -1.25
CA MET A 6 3.11 -23.96 -1.28
C MET A 6 2.37 -24.50 -0.04
N PRO A 7 2.75 -25.67 0.55
CA PRO A 7 2.13 -26.11 1.80
C PRO A 7 2.33 -25.12 2.96
N THR A 8 3.55 -24.58 3.10
CA THR A 8 3.87 -23.58 4.13
C THR A 8 3.05 -22.33 3.96
N LEU A 9 2.91 -21.82 2.73
CA LEU A 9 2.15 -20.61 2.44
C LEU A 9 0.66 -20.78 2.72
N ARG A 10 0.07 -21.91 2.30
CA ARG A 10 -1.35 -22.22 2.56
C ARG A 10 -1.65 -22.35 4.05
N ASP A 11 -0.77 -23.00 4.79
CA ASP A 11 -0.92 -23.18 6.21
C ASP A 11 -0.77 -21.86 6.98
N ALA A 12 0.20 -21.01 6.62
CA ALA A 12 0.34 -19.69 7.17
C ALA A 12 -0.87 -18.78 6.84
N LEU A 13 -1.39 -18.83 5.61
CA LEU A 13 -2.62 -18.14 5.24
C LEU A 13 -3.79 -18.57 6.14
N LYS A 14 -3.97 -19.90 6.31
CA LYS A 14 -5.01 -20.42 7.20
C LYS A 14 -4.86 -19.87 8.62
N ARG A 15 -3.65 -19.89 9.19
CA ARG A 15 -3.37 -19.37 10.54
C ARG A 15 -3.70 -17.87 10.65
N CYS A 16 -3.34 -17.06 9.64
CA CYS A 16 -3.70 -15.65 9.61
C CYS A 16 -5.23 -15.43 9.60
N LEU A 17 -5.96 -16.21 8.79
CA LEU A 17 -7.42 -16.14 8.75
C LEU A 17 -8.05 -16.59 10.08
N ASP A 18 -7.54 -17.65 10.69
CA ASP A 18 -8.00 -18.13 11.99
C ASP A 18 -7.71 -17.11 13.09
N ALA A 19 -6.58 -16.42 13.07
CA ALA A 19 -6.24 -15.34 13.98
C ALA A 19 -7.23 -14.16 13.86
N LEU A 20 -7.52 -13.71 12.63
CA LEU A 20 -8.47 -12.63 12.37
C LEU A 20 -9.89 -13.00 12.81
N THR A 21 -10.35 -14.23 12.52
CA THR A 21 -11.69 -14.67 12.90
C THR A 21 -11.81 -15.04 14.38
N GLY A 22 -10.71 -15.48 14.99
CA GLY A 22 -10.67 -15.87 16.41
C GLY A 22 -10.57 -14.70 17.40
N THR A 23 -10.10 -13.52 16.94
CA THR A 23 -9.95 -12.32 17.77
C THR A 23 -11.02 -11.26 17.56
N VAL A 24 -11.96 -11.52 16.64
CA VAL A 24 -13.05 -10.58 16.37
C VAL A 24 -14.00 -10.43 17.56
N ILE A 25 -14.41 -9.19 17.80
CA ILE A 25 -15.47 -8.84 18.74
C ILE A 25 -16.70 -8.44 17.92
N THR A 26 -17.82 -9.12 18.15
CA THR A 26 -19.06 -8.84 17.45
C THR A 26 -20.11 -8.26 18.39
N SER A 27 -20.92 -7.33 17.87
CA SER A 27 -22.07 -6.75 18.57
C SER A 27 -23.19 -6.46 17.57
N GLY A 28 -24.25 -7.28 17.62
CA GLY A 28 -25.29 -7.25 16.60
C GLY A 28 -24.71 -7.60 15.22
N ASP A 29 -24.87 -6.68 14.26
CA ASP A 29 -24.37 -6.81 12.89
C ASP A 29 -23.00 -6.14 12.66
N ARG A 30 -22.33 -5.73 13.74
CA ARG A 30 -21.01 -5.07 13.70
C ARG A 30 -19.91 -6.03 14.15
N ALA A 31 -18.71 -5.84 13.57
CA ALA A 31 -17.49 -6.52 13.94
C ALA A 31 -16.36 -5.49 14.12
N GLY A 32 -15.40 -5.80 15.00
CA GLY A 32 -14.24 -4.96 15.25
C GLY A 32 -13.17 -5.75 15.99
N TRP A 33 -11.99 -5.18 16.07
CA TRP A 33 -10.84 -5.79 16.73
C TRP A 33 -10.25 -4.84 17.76
N LEU A 34 -9.59 -5.42 18.75
CA LEU A 34 -8.77 -4.64 19.67
C LEU A 34 -7.38 -4.43 19.07
N THR A 35 -6.81 -3.28 19.35
CA THR A 35 -5.42 -2.94 19.03
C THR A 35 -4.75 -2.32 20.25
N TRP A 36 -3.43 -2.38 20.32
CA TRP A 36 -2.68 -1.72 21.37
C TRP A 36 -2.64 -0.21 21.15
N HIS A 37 -2.99 0.55 22.18
CA HIS A 37 -2.65 1.97 22.29
C HIS A 37 -1.22 2.07 22.81
N LEU A 38 -0.36 2.75 22.05
CA LEU A 38 1.03 2.97 22.40
C LEU A 38 1.19 4.34 23.08
N ASP A 39 2.17 4.46 23.97
CA ASP A 39 2.58 5.76 24.51
C ASP A 39 3.47 6.55 23.54
N ALA A 40 4.03 7.67 24.01
CA ALA A 40 4.88 8.53 23.19
C ALA A 40 6.22 7.84 22.81
N GLU A 41 6.65 6.88 23.59
CA GLU A 41 7.86 6.07 23.39
C GLU A 41 7.61 4.84 22.50
N GLY A 42 6.34 4.57 22.16
CA GLY A 42 5.93 3.43 21.32
C GLY A 42 5.66 2.14 22.11
N GLU A 43 5.63 2.20 23.44
CA GLU A 43 5.37 1.04 24.29
C GLU A 43 3.86 0.78 24.46
N PRO A 44 3.43 -0.50 24.46
CA PRO A 44 2.03 -0.87 24.61
C PRO A 44 1.49 -0.49 26.01
N GLN A 45 0.44 0.32 26.04
CA GLN A 45 -0.21 0.80 27.28
C GLN A 45 -1.50 0.04 27.61
N ARG A 46 -2.39 -0.04 26.63
CA ARG A 46 -3.72 -0.64 26.80
C ARG A 46 -4.31 -1.10 25.48
N MET A 47 -5.18 -2.07 25.53
CA MET A 47 -5.99 -2.44 24.37
C MET A 47 -7.19 -1.50 24.25
N VAL A 48 -7.44 -1.06 23.01
CA VAL A 48 -8.56 -0.18 22.65
C VAL A 48 -9.26 -0.75 21.40
N GLY A 49 -10.49 -0.33 21.15
CA GLY A 49 -11.13 -0.61 19.85
C GLY A 49 -10.32 -0.02 18.72
N GLY A 50 -10.26 -0.72 17.59
CA GLY A 50 -9.54 -0.27 16.39
C GLY A 50 -10.02 1.10 15.90
N SER A 51 -9.14 1.83 15.25
CA SER A 51 -9.49 3.06 14.52
C SER A 51 -10.38 2.73 13.32
N SER A 52 -10.98 3.75 12.69
CA SER A 52 -11.69 3.55 11.41
C SER A 52 -10.78 3.63 10.18
N SER A 53 -9.48 3.80 10.33
CA SER A 53 -8.55 4.04 9.22
C SER A 53 -8.41 2.84 8.28
N LEU A 54 -7.97 3.12 7.05
CA LEU A 54 -7.57 2.08 6.11
C LEU A 54 -6.19 1.50 6.48
N TYR A 55 -5.31 2.31 7.06
CA TYR A 55 -3.94 1.94 7.37
C TYR A 55 -3.86 0.90 8.49
N ASP A 56 -4.42 1.24 9.66
CA ASP A 56 -4.28 0.47 10.90
C ASP A 56 -5.61 0.17 11.61
N GLY A 57 -6.75 0.37 10.93
CA GLY A 57 -8.06 0.24 11.52
C GLY A 57 -9.04 -0.67 10.77
N ASP A 58 -10.29 -0.60 11.20
CA ASP A 58 -11.37 -1.49 10.75
C ASP A 58 -11.68 -1.36 9.24
N ALA A 59 -11.45 -0.19 8.58
CA ALA A 59 -11.61 -0.07 7.14
C ALA A 59 -10.58 -0.90 6.37
N GLY A 60 -9.34 -0.98 6.86
CA GLY A 60 -8.32 -1.85 6.29
C GLY A 60 -8.64 -3.32 6.46
N VAL A 61 -9.13 -3.71 7.63
CA VAL A 61 -9.57 -5.09 7.89
C VAL A 61 -10.78 -5.44 7.01
N ALA A 62 -11.76 -4.54 6.89
CA ALA A 62 -12.91 -4.72 6.00
C ALA A 62 -12.49 -4.89 4.54
N TRP A 63 -11.51 -4.08 4.08
CA TRP A 63 -10.94 -4.20 2.75
C TRP A 63 -10.26 -5.56 2.54
N ALA A 64 -9.43 -5.99 3.49
CA ALA A 64 -8.71 -7.26 3.42
C ALA A 64 -9.67 -8.46 3.39
N LEU A 65 -10.59 -8.54 4.36
CA LEU A 65 -11.55 -9.65 4.45
C LEU A 65 -12.47 -9.71 3.23
N GLY A 66 -12.94 -8.54 2.74
CA GLY A 66 -13.75 -8.46 1.52
C GLY A 66 -12.98 -8.92 0.26
N THR A 67 -11.68 -8.66 0.21
CA THR A 67 -10.79 -9.13 -0.86
C THR A 67 -10.57 -10.64 -0.79
N LEU A 68 -10.42 -11.20 0.42
CA LEU A 68 -10.10 -12.61 0.64
C LEU A 68 -11.29 -13.56 0.53
N ALA A 69 -12.52 -13.08 0.73
CA ALA A 69 -13.70 -13.93 0.81
C ALA A 69 -13.90 -14.84 -0.41
N ALA A 70 -13.87 -14.28 -1.62
CA ALA A 70 -14.07 -15.05 -2.86
C ALA A 70 -12.89 -15.97 -3.19
N PRO A 71 -11.62 -15.53 -3.20
CA PRO A 71 -10.48 -16.40 -3.50
C PRO A 71 -10.31 -17.58 -2.54
N THR A 72 -10.72 -17.41 -1.26
CA THR A 72 -10.63 -18.47 -0.26
C THR A 72 -11.90 -19.32 -0.12
N GLY A 73 -13.00 -18.94 -0.78
CA GLY A 73 -14.30 -19.59 -0.64
C GLY A 73 -14.94 -19.41 0.74
N ARG A 74 -14.48 -18.45 1.55
CA ARG A 74 -14.88 -18.21 2.95
C ARG A 74 -15.97 -17.12 3.03
N GLN A 75 -17.25 -17.52 3.06
CA GLN A 75 -18.36 -16.58 3.19
C GLN A 75 -18.37 -15.82 4.51
N ASP A 76 -17.89 -16.44 5.59
CA ASP A 76 -17.75 -15.81 6.90
C ASP A 76 -16.83 -14.57 6.85
N LEU A 77 -15.81 -14.55 5.99
CA LEU A 77 -14.96 -13.37 5.80
C LEU A 77 -15.75 -12.21 5.18
N ALA A 78 -16.67 -12.49 4.24
CA ALA A 78 -17.51 -11.45 3.67
C ALA A 78 -18.49 -10.87 4.72
N ASP A 79 -19.03 -11.70 5.59
CA ASP A 79 -19.92 -11.28 6.67
C ASP A 79 -19.18 -10.42 7.71
N LEU A 80 -17.96 -10.82 8.07
CA LEU A 80 -17.08 -10.05 8.96
C LEU A 80 -16.62 -8.73 8.32
N ALA A 81 -16.30 -8.72 7.02
CA ALA A 81 -15.97 -7.50 6.28
C ALA A 81 -17.12 -6.49 6.35
N ALA A 82 -18.35 -6.97 6.11
CA ALA A 82 -19.56 -6.15 6.22
C ALA A 82 -19.76 -5.64 7.66
N GLY A 83 -19.52 -6.48 8.66
CA GLY A 83 -19.58 -6.12 10.08
C GLY A 83 -18.58 -5.05 10.45
N ALA A 84 -17.32 -5.18 10.01
CA ALA A 84 -16.27 -4.19 10.20
C ALA A 84 -16.63 -2.85 9.54
N ALA A 85 -17.10 -2.90 8.29
CA ALA A 85 -17.52 -1.70 7.57
C ALA A 85 -18.70 -0.96 8.23
N ARG A 86 -19.64 -1.67 8.88
CA ARG A 86 -20.72 -1.05 9.67
C ARG A 86 -20.24 -0.44 10.99
N ASN A 87 -19.06 -0.84 11.45
CA ASN A 87 -18.45 -0.29 12.67
C ASN A 87 -17.72 1.04 12.43
N LEU A 88 -17.44 1.39 11.17
CA LEU A 88 -16.69 2.59 10.80
C LEU A 88 -17.39 3.87 11.28
N ARG A 89 -16.58 4.81 11.74
CA ARG A 89 -17.01 6.14 12.16
C ARG A 89 -16.35 7.18 11.27
N PRO A 90 -17.05 8.28 10.93
CA PRO A 90 -16.42 9.39 10.21
C PRO A 90 -15.14 9.85 10.90
N THR A 91 -14.12 10.17 10.09
CA THR A 91 -12.86 10.74 10.55
C THR A 91 -12.85 12.24 10.30
N GLY A 92 -12.05 12.98 11.07
CA GLY A 92 -11.83 14.42 10.84
C GLY A 92 -10.90 14.74 9.67
N SER A 93 -10.33 13.71 9.02
CA SER A 93 -9.40 13.82 7.89
C SER A 93 -10.03 13.32 6.60
N GLY A 94 -9.71 13.94 5.46
CA GLY A 94 -10.12 13.50 4.11
C GLY A 94 -9.24 12.40 3.51
N GLY A 95 -8.02 12.19 4.02
CA GLY A 95 -6.98 11.35 3.39
C GLY A 95 -7.36 9.89 3.13
N LEU A 96 -6.49 9.21 2.36
CA LEU A 96 -6.69 7.83 1.96
C LEU A 96 -6.38 6.84 3.10
N LEU A 97 -5.21 6.95 3.72
CA LEU A 97 -4.80 5.95 4.71
C LEU A 97 -5.42 6.20 6.09
N ALA A 98 -5.52 7.46 6.53
CA ALA A 98 -6.03 7.80 7.85
C ALA A 98 -7.43 8.45 7.84
N GLY A 99 -8.03 8.70 6.66
CA GLY A 99 -9.20 9.53 6.52
C GLY A 99 -10.38 8.91 5.78
N GLN A 100 -11.33 9.78 5.44
CA GLN A 100 -12.63 9.45 4.86
C GLN A 100 -12.53 8.70 3.52
N ALA A 101 -11.52 9.02 2.68
CA ALA A 101 -11.30 8.34 1.41
C ALA A 101 -10.99 6.84 1.60
N GLY A 102 -10.25 6.48 2.67
CA GLY A 102 -9.99 5.10 3.01
C GLY A 102 -11.23 4.34 3.49
N LEU A 103 -12.12 5.02 4.22
CA LEU A 103 -13.39 4.43 4.64
C LEU A 103 -14.25 4.05 3.43
N ALA A 104 -14.24 4.88 2.38
CA ALA A 104 -14.95 4.59 1.14
C ALA A 104 -14.44 3.31 0.47
N LEU A 105 -13.12 3.07 0.44
CA LEU A 105 -12.53 1.83 -0.07
C LEU A 105 -12.93 0.61 0.78
N GLY A 106 -12.85 0.72 2.11
CA GLY A 106 -13.26 -0.35 3.02
C GLY A 106 -14.72 -0.75 2.84
N THR A 107 -15.63 0.23 2.78
CA THR A 107 -17.07 -0.02 2.58
C THR A 107 -17.38 -0.58 1.20
N MET A 108 -16.71 -0.10 0.16
CA MET A 108 -16.86 -0.62 -1.20
C MET A 108 -16.46 -2.09 -1.27
N ARG A 109 -15.29 -2.43 -0.75
CA ARG A 109 -14.77 -3.80 -0.79
C ARG A 109 -15.60 -4.77 0.07
N ALA A 110 -16.14 -4.30 1.17
CA ALA A 110 -17.08 -5.04 2.03
C ALA A 110 -18.51 -5.13 1.45
N LYS A 111 -18.78 -4.49 0.31
CA LYS A 111 -20.09 -4.48 -0.36
C LYS A 111 -21.24 -3.97 0.53
N VAL A 112 -20.97 -2.99 1.37
CA VAL A 112 -21.98 -2.28 2.15
C VAL A 112 -22.22 -0.88 1.57
N THR A 113 -23.17 -0.13 2.14
CA THR A 113 -23.46 1.25 1.71
C THR A 113 -22.17 2.08 1.71
N PRO A 114 -21.76 2.64 0.55
CA PRO A 114 -20.51 3.38 0.45
C PRO A 114 -20.51 4.63 1.32
N VAL A 115 -19.38 4.88 1.96
CA VAL A 115 -19.08 6.17 2.60
C VAL A 115 -18.83 7.20 1.50
N THR A 116 -19.38 8.40 1.65
CA THR A 116 -19.19 9.51 0.70
C THR A 116 -17.72 9.94 0.69
N LEU A 117 -17.15 10.08 -0.51
CA LEU A 117 -15.79 10.63 -0.67
C LEU A 117 -15.74 12.10 -0.24
N PRO A 118 -14.64 12.54 0.37
CA PRO A 118 -14.46 13.93 0.75
C PRO A 118 -14.22 14.82 -0.49
N ASP A 119 -14.52 16.11 -0.34
CA ASP A 119 -14.13 17.11 -1.32
C ASP A 119 -12.59 17.26 -1.29
N PRO A 120 -11.88 17.14 -2.43
CA PRO A 120 -10.43 17.31 -2.49
C PRO A 120 -9.93 18.65 -1.93
N ALA A 121 -10.75 19.71 -1.99
CA ALA A 121 -10.41 21.03 -1.45
C ALA A 121 -10.37 21.08 0.08
N THR A 122 -10.82 20.04 0.77
CA THR A 122 -10.81 19.98 2.25
C THR A 122 -9.50 19.54 2.86
N VAL A 123 -8.52 19.11 2.03
CA VAL A 123 -7.18 18.69 2.48
C VAL A 123 -6.11 19.64 1.95
N ALA A 124 -5.12 19.95 2.79
CA ALA A 124 -4.00 20.81 2.41
C ALA A 124 -2.85 20.04 1.77
N ALA A 125 -2.63 18.79 2.20
CA ALA A 125 -1.57 17.94 1.69
C ALA A 125 -1.84 17.48 0.25
N ALA A 126 -0.77 17.24 -0.50
CA ALA A 126 -0.84 16.71 -1.86
C ALA A 126 -0.69 15.17 -1.92
N ASP A 127 -0.06 14.56 -0.93
CA ASP A 127 0.42 13.18 -0.92
C ASP A 127 -0.69 12.11 -1.03
N LEU A 128 -0.26 10.85 -1.15
CA LEU A 128 -1.18 9.71 -1.22
C LEU A 128 -1.85 9.42 0.13
N THR A 129 -1.14 9.60 1.24
CA THR A 129 -1.59 9.18 2.57
C THR A 129 -2.72 10.05 3.11
N ASN A 130 -2.50 11.36 3.14
CA ASN A 130 -3.37 12.32 3.79
C ASN A 130 -3.93 13.38 2.82
N GLY A 131 -3.47 13.38 1.58
CA GLY A 131 -3.63 14.48 0.65
C GLY A 131 -4.59 14.23 -0.50
N THR A 132 -4.59 15.20 -1.40
CA THR A 132 -5.43 15.24 -2.62
C THR A 132 -5.19 14.03 -3.52
N ALA A 133 -3.94 13.53 -3.64
CA ALA A 133 -3.64 12.34 -4.45
C ALA A 133 -4.33 11.09 -3.91
N GLY A 134 -4.42 10.94 -2.58
CA GLY A 134 -5.16 9.83 -1.97
C GLY A 134 -6.65 9.87 -2.25
N ILE A 135 -7.27 11.07 -2.20
CA ILE A 135 -8.68 11.24 -2.56
C ILE A 135 -8.90 10.94 -4.04
N LEU A 136 -8.01 11.43 -4.92
CA LEU A 136 -8.04 11.18 -6.36
C LEU A 136 -7.97 9.67 -6.66
N LEU A 137 -7.05 8.96 -6.02
CA LEU A 137 -6.96 7.51 -6.18
C LEU A 137 -8.22 6.80 -5.68
N ALA A 138 -8.79 7.21 -4.56
CA ALA A 138 -10.03 6.64 -4.04
C ALA A 138 -11.23 6.88 -4.98
N GLN A 139 -11.32 8.04 -5.65
CA GLN A 139 -12.34 8.29 -6.68
C GLN A 139 -12.22 7.29 -7.84
N VAL A 140 -11.01 7.03 -8.30
CA VAL A 140 -10.77 6.03 -9.35
C VAL A 140 -11.14 4.63 -8.89
N ARG A 141 -10.64 4.21 -7.72
CA ARG A 141 -10.87 2.84 -7.19
C ARG A 141 -12.33 2.55 -6.91
N THR A 142 -13.10 3.56 -6.52
CA THR A 142 -14.55 3.41 -6.26
C THR A 142 -15.42 3.64 -7.49
N GLY A 143 -14.83 4.00 -8.64
CA GLY A 143 -15.57 4.34 -9.86
C GLY A 143 -16.34 5.66 -9.77
N ALA A 144 -16.01 6.51 -8.79
CA ALA A 144 -16.70 7.79 -8.53
C ALA A 144 -16.03 8.99 -9.26
N CYS A 145 -15.45 8.74 -10.44
CA CYS A 145 -14.86 9.80 -11.25
C CYS A 145 -15.90 10.80 -11.76
N GLY A 146 -15.56 12.09 -11.71
CA GLY A 146 -16.47 13.16 -12.11
C GLY A 146 -15.83 14.56 -11.99
N PRO A 147 -16.61 15.63 -11.82
CA PRO A 147 -16.08 16.99 -11.67
C PRO A 147 -15.08 17.14 -10.52
N ALA A 148 -15.26 16.41 -9.42
CA ALA A 148 -14.33 16.40 -8.29
C ALA A 148 -12.97 15.78 -8.65
N THR A 149 -12.91 14.85 -9.62
CA THR A 149 -11.66 14.29 -10.15
C THR A 149 -10.87 15.35 -10.91
N VAL A 150 -11.54 16.13 -11.76
CA VAL A 150 -10.91 17.26 -12.46
C VAL A 150 -10.41 18.30 -11.45
N ALA A 151 -11.22 18.63 -10.45
CA ALA A 151 -10.84 19.56 -9.39
C ALA A 151 -9.60 19.08 -8.59
N ALA A 152 -9.50 17.78 -8.30
CA ALA A 152 -8.35 17.22 -7.61
C ALA A 152 -7.06 17.34 -8.45
N VAL A 153 -7.12 17.06 -9.76
CA VAL A 153 -5.99 17.24 -10.68
C VAL A 153 -5.56 18.71 -10.74
N GLU A 154 -6.51 19.64 -10.79
CA GLU A 154 -6.22 21.10 -10.77
C GLU A 154 -5.58 21.54 -9.45
N LEU A 155 -6.04 21.03 -8.30
CA LEU A 155 -5.43 21.32 -7.01
C LEU A 155 -3.99 20.82 -6.95
N LEU A 156 -3.73 19.60 -7.41
CA LEU A 156 -2.36 19.07 -7.50
C LEU A 156 -1.49 19.91 -8.44
N ARG A 157 -2.01 20.35 -9.56
CA ARG A 157 -1.28 21.25 -10.49
C ARG A 157 -0.94 22.61 -9.86
N HIS A 158 -1.87 23.21 -9.14
CA HIS A 158 -1.66 24.52 -8.51
C HIS A 158 -0.70 24.47 -7.32
N SER A 159 -0.69 23.36 -6.57
CA SER A 159 0.22 23.15 -5.43
C SER A 159 1.60 22.61 -5.82
N ALA A 160 1.81 22.22 -7.10
CA ALA A 160 3.08 21.72 -7.58
C ALA A 160 4.16 22.80 -7.59
N ARG A 161 5.31 22.52 -6.98
CA ARG A 161 6.51 23.33 -7.07
C ARG A 161 7.32 22.96 -8.30
N GLN A 162 7.56 23.95 -9.17
CA GLN A 162 8.39 23.81 -10.34
C GLN A 162 9.87 23.69 -9.96
N THR A 163 10.61 22.79 -10.61
CA THR A 163 12.05 22.62 -10.48
C THR A 163 12.69 22.53 -11.88
N PRO A 164 14.02 22.62 -11.99
CA PRO A 164 14.70 22.47 -13.28
C PRO A 164 14.51 21.11 -13.96
N VAL A 165 14.12 20.08 -13.20
CA VAL A 165 14.03 18.68 -13.67
C VAL A 165 12.62 18.10 -13.63
N GLY A 166 11.61 18.91 -13.29
CA GLY A 166 10.22 18.48 -13.18
C GLY A 166 9.49 19.14 -12.04
N VAL A 167 8.43 18.51 -11.51
CA VAL A 167 7.64 19.05 -10.41
C VAL A 167 7.69 18.17 -9.17
N CYS A 168 7.53 18.80 -8.01
CA CYS A 168 7.43 18.10 -6.73
C CYS A 168 6.44 18.78 -5.79
N TRP A 169 6.06 18.08 -4.72
CA TRP A 169 5.18 18.59 -3.67
C TRP A 169 5.92 18.50 -2.33
N PRO A 170 6.21 19.65 -1.68
CA PRO A 170 6.77 19.65 -0.33
C PRO A 170 5.74 19.11 0.67
N GLU A 171 6.21 18.64 1.81
CA GLU A 171 5.33 18.32 2.94
C GLU A 171 4.51 19.54 3.35
N SER A 172 3.24 19.32 3.71
CA SER A 172 2.19 20.34 3.75
C SER A 172 2.42 21.52 4.70
N ASP A 173 3.22 21.35 5.73
CA ASP A 173 3.37 22.36 6.80
C ASP A 173 4.51 23.35 6.56
N GLU A 174 5.33 23.14 5.52
CA GLU A 174 6.45 24.01 5.19
C GLU A 174 6.48 24.31 3.69
N PRO A 175 6.14 25.54 3.25
CA PRO A 175 6.23 25.95 1.84
C PRO A 175 7.64 25.79 1.24
N GLU A 176 8.68 25.86 2.06
CA GLU A 176 10.07 25.55 1.73
C GLU A 176 10.46 24.13 2.11
N GLY A 177 9.47 23.32 2.55
CA GLY A 177 9.65 21.96 3.00
C GLY A 177 10.29 21.07 1.95
N ARG A 178 10.94 20.01 2.42
CA ARG A 178 11.56 19.00 1.57
C ARG A 178 10.48 18.19 0.89
N ALA A 179 10.52 18.08 -0.44
CA ALA A 179 9.73 17.10 -1.17
C ALA A 179 10.38 15.71 -1.03
N LEU A 180 9.57 14.65 -1.02
CA LEU A 180 10.02 13.29 -0.75
C LEU A 180 9.90 12.40 -2.00
N CYS A 181 10.74 11.36 -2.03
CA CYS A 181 10.58 10.21 -2.91
C CYS A 181 9.70 9.17 -2.22
N GLY A 182 8.96 8.37 -3.01
CA GLY A 182 8.23 7.22 -2.50
C GLY A 182 6.72 7.26 -2.67
N MET A 183 6.10 6.17 -2.19
CA MET A 183 4.67 5.93 -2.40
C MET A 183 3.78 6.71 -1.42
N ALA A 184 4.13 6.73 -0.13
CA ALA A 184 3.21 7.26 0.89
C ALA A 184 3.11 8.79 0.86
N HIS A 185 4.26 9.47 0.97
CA HIS A 185 4.33 10.94 1.08
C HIS A 185 5.14 11.57 -0.05
N GLY A 186 5.59 10.78 -1.04
CA GLY A 186 6.43 11.24 -2.13
C GLY A 186 5.74 11.34 -3.49
N ASN A 187 6.54 11.73 -4.46
CA ASN A 187 6.08 11.96 -5.83
C ASN A 187 5.52 10.70 -6.52
N SER A 188 6.02 9.50 -6.20
CA SER A 188 5.50 8.24 -6.77
C SER A 188 4.01 8.05 -6.52
N GLY A 189 3.55 8.26 -5.29
CA GLY A 189 2.12 8.11 -4.97
C GLY A 189 1.24 9.12 -5.70
N ILE A 190 1.73 10.36 -5.84
CA ILE A 190 1.02 11.42 -6.58
C ILE A 190 0.98 11.08 -8.08
N ALA A 191 2.10 10.65 -8.65
CA ALA A 191 2.17 10.24 -10.06
C ALA A 191 1.25 9.05 -10.36
N LEU A 192 1.16 8.07 -9.46
CA LEU A 192 0.21 6.96 -9.58
C LEU A 192 -1.23 7.46 -9.63
N ALA A 193 -1.64 8.30 -8.67
CA ALA A 193 -3.01 8.81 -8.61
C ALA A 193 -3.39 9.60 -9.86
N LEU A 194 -2.47 10.45 -10.37
CA LEU A 194 -2.64 11.22 -11.60
C LEU A 194 -2.78 10.32 -12.84
N ALA A 195 -1.90 9.34 -13.00
CA ALA A 195 -1.93 8.43 -14.15
C ALA A 195 -3.17 7.52 -14.15
N GLU A 196 -3.58 7.04 -12.98
CA GLU A 196 -4.82 6.27 -12.83
C GLU A 196 -6.06 7.13 -13.15
N ALA A 197 -6.09 8.40 -12.73
CA ALA A 197 -7.16 9.32 -13.07
C ALA A 197 -7.17 9.62 -14.57
N ALA A 198 -6.01 9.79 -15.18
CA ALA A 198 -5.90 9.98 -16.64
C ALA A 198 -6.47 8.80 -17.42
N ALA A 199 -6.21 7.57 -16.96
CA ALA A 199 -6.73 6.36 -17.59
C ALA A 199 -8.25 6.20 -17.40
N ALA A 200 -8.77 6.60 -16.23
CA ALA A 200 -10.17 6.38 -15.86
C ALA A 200 -11.12 7.51 -16.27
N HIS A 201 -10.62 8.75 -16.44
CA HIS A 201 -11.46 9.94 -16.63
C HIS A 201 -10.94 10.86 -17.73
N PRO A 202 -11.36 10.69 -19.00
CA PRO A 202 -10.87 11.44 -20.15
C PRO A 202 -10.85 12.97 -19.99
N PRO A 203 -11.81 13.63 -19.30
CA PRO A 203 -11.80 15.08 -19.14
C PRO A 203 -10.55 15.67 -18.48
N CYS A 204 -9.78 14.89 -17.68
CA CYS A 204 -8.53 15.37 -17.07
C CYS A 204 -7.29 14.65 -17.63
N ALA A 205 -7.43 13.74 -18.62
CA ALA A 205 -6.37 12.82 -19.03
C ALA A 205 -5.08 13.53 -19.46
N GLU A 206 -5.16 14.52 -20.34
CA GLU A 206 -4.00 15.24 -20.86
C GLU A 206 -3.22 15.93 -19.72
N GLN A 207 -3.92 16.70 -18.89
CA GLN A 207 -3.31 17.43 -17.79
C GLN A 207 -2.74 16.51 -16.72
N ALA A 208 -3.49 15.48 -16.32
CA ALA A 208 -3.06 14.51 -15.31
C ALA A 208 -1.83 13.73 -15.80
N THR A 209 -1.80 13.32 -17.08
CA THR A 209 -0.64 12.63 -17.64
C THR A 209 0.59 13.53 -17.68
N ALA A 210 0.44 14.77 -18.16
CA ALA A 210 1.57 15.71 -18.22
C ALA A 210 2.17 15.94 -16.80
N LEU A 211 1.32 16.12 -15.82
CA LEU A 211 1.75 16.34 -14.43
C LEU A 211 2.40 15.08 -13.82
N ALA A 212 1.88 13.88 -14.12
CA ALA A 212 2.47 12.62 -13.70
C ALA A 212 3.89 12.44 -14.28
N VAL A 213 4.07 12.76 -15.57
CA VAL A 213 5.39 12.68 -16.22
C VAL A 213 6.40 13.63 -15.58
N GLU A 214 6.01 14.86 -15.29
CA GLU A 214 6.90 15.82 -14.63
C GLU A 214 7.23 15.40 -13.17
N ALA A 215 6.28 14.80 -12.46
CA ALA A 215 6.50 14.23 -11.13
C ALA A 215 7.52 13.07 -11.16
N LEU A 216 7.38 12.17 -12.13
CA LEU A 216 8.31 11.07 -12.33
C LEU A 216 9.71 11.56 -12.69
N ARG A 217 9.84 12.56 -13.57
CA ARG A 217 11.14 13.16 -13.93
C ARG A 217 11.88 13.73 -12.72
N TRP A 218 11.16 14.43 -11.86
CA TRP A 218 11.76 14.95 -10.62
C TRP A 218 12.28 13.82 -9.74
N GLU A 219 11.48 12.78 -9.55
CA GLU A 219 11.86 11.66 -8.68
C GLU A 219 12.99 10.81 -9.28
N SER A 220 13.01 10.64 -10.61
CA SER A 220 14.10 9.97 -11.33
C SER A 220 15.46 10.64 -11.14
N ALA A 221 15.50 11.96 -10.96
CA ALA A 221 16.73 12.69 -10.71
C ALA A 221 17.38 12.36 -9.35
N TRP A 222 16.63 11.73 -8.44
CA TRP A 222 17.11 11.25 -7.14
C TRP A 222 17.61 9.80 -7.17
N PHE A 223 17.48 9.09 -8.29
CA PHE A 223 17.96 7.72 -8.39
C PHE A 223 19.47 7.64 -8.19
N ASP A 224 19.92 6.86 -7.20
CA ASP A 224 21.32 6.57 -6.95
C ASP A 224 21.72 5.24 -7.60
N PRO A 225 22.51 5.25 -8.68
CA PRO A 225 22.91 4.03 -9.37
C PRO A 225 23.88 3.15 -8.56
N ILE A 226 24.52 3.67 -7.53
CA ILE A 226 25.42 2.91 -6.64
C ILE A 226 24.61 2.16 -5.61
N ALA A 227 23.64 2.83 -4.99
CA ALA A 227 22.72 2.23 -4.05
C ALA A 227 21.65 1.37 -4.75
N GLY A 228 21.44 1.57 -6.05
CA GLY A 228 20.41 0.87 -6.84
C GLY A 228 18.99 1.27 -6.48
N GLY A 229 18.77 2.50 -5.99
CA GLY A 229 17.47 2.95 -5.51
C GLY A 229 17.35 4.44 -5.25
N TRP A 230 16.26 4.83 -4.64
CA TRP A 230 15.97 6.23 -4.26
C TRP A 230 16.20 6.44 -2.77
N PRO A 231 16.71 7.63 -2.37
CA PRO A 231 16.96 7.95 -0.98
C PRO A 231 15.67 8.19 -0.20
N ASP A 232 15.63 7.76 1.04
CA ASP A 232 14.70 8.31 2.03
C ASP A 232 15.25 9.67 2.48
N LEU A 233 14.66 10.73 1.93
CA LEU A 233 15.10 12.10 2.16
C LEU A 233 14.78 12.62 3.57
N ARG A 234 14.13 11.84 4.42
CA ARG A 234 13.86 12.19 5.84
C ARG A 234 15.04 11.90 6.74
N THR A 235 15.97 11.06 6.31
CA THR A 235 17.16 10.67 7.09
C THR A 235 18.39 11.46 6.69
N ASP A 236 19.35 11.63 7.63
CA ASP A 236 20.63 12.26 7.39
C ASP A 236 21.74 11.43 8.05
N PRO A 237 22.64 10.77 7.29
CA PRO A 237 22.65 10.69 5.82
C PRO A 237 21.43 9.93 5.26
N PRO A 238 21.05 10.18 3.99
CA PRO A 238 19.94 9.47 3.35
C PRO A 238 20.18 7.96 3.29
N THR A 239 19.14 7.17 3.60
CA THR A 239 19.16 5.71 3.47
C THR A 239 18.37 5.29 2.22
N HIS A 240 18.59 4.05 1.74
CA HIS A 240 17.91 3.50 0.57
C HIS A 240 17.15 2.23 0.95
N PRO A 241 16.01 2.36 1.65
CA PRO A 241 15.23 1.20 2.12
C PRO A 241 14.46 0.53 0.97
N ALA A 242 14.08 -0.73 1.19
CA ALA A 242 13.16 -1.44 0.30
C ALA A 242 11.72 -1.42 0.82
N LEU A 243 11.30 -0.36 1.51
CA LEU A 243 9.97 -0.25 2.10
C LEU A 243 8.92 0.24 1.08
N TRP A 244 7.63 -0.07 1.35
CA TRP A 244 6.53 0.43 0.55
C TRP A 244 6.37 1.95 0.67
N CYS A 245 6.42 2.49 1.86
CA CYS A 245 6.16 3.92 2.10
C CYS A 245 7.23 4.83 1.49
N HIS A 246 8.51 4.51 1.72
CA HIS A 246 9.66 5.27 1.23
C HIS A 246 10.75 4.28 0.82
N GLY A 247 10.79 3.91 -0.45
CA GLY A 247 11.82 3.00 -0.93
C GLY A 247 11.43 2.15 -2.12
N ALA A 248 12.29 1.17 -2.41
CA ALA A 248 12.24 0.40 -3.64
C ALA A 248 10.90 -0.33 -3.87
N ALA A 249 10.25 -0.85 -2.83
CA ALA A 249 8.99 -1.60 -3.02
C ALA A 249 7.85 -0.71 -3.50
N GLY A 250 7.66 0.47 -2.89
CA GLY A 250 6.66 1.43 -3.38
C GLY A 250 6.98 1.96 -4.78
N MET A 251 8.28 2.21 -5.04
CA MET A 251 8.74 2.63 -6.37
C MET A 251 8.46 1.56 -7.43
N ALA A 252 8.79 0.29 -7.16
CA ALA A 252 8.49 -0.83 -8.04
C ALA A 252 6.98 -0.94 -8.31
N ALA A 253 6.15 -0.91 -7.26
CA ALA A 253 4.70 -1.02 -7.38
C ALA A 253 4.13 0.06 -8.31
N VAL A 254 4.57 1.32 -8.15
CA VAL A 254 4.11 2.41 -9.02
C VAL A 254 4.58 2.22 -10.46
N ARG A 255 5.88 1.99 -10.72
CA ARG A 255 6.42 1.84 -12.09
C ARG A 255 5.79 0.68 -12.82
N LEU A 256 5.67 -0.49 -12.16
CA LEU A 256 5.03 -1.67 -12.72
C LEU A 256 3.55 -1.41 -13.05
N ARG A 257 2.83 -0.73 -12.15
CA ARG A 257 1.44 -0.36 -12.42
C ARG A 257 1.29 0.60 -13.59
N LEU A 258 2.16 1.60 -13.69
CA LEU A 258 2.14 2.56 -14.80
C LEU A 258 2.42 1.89 -16.16
N LEU A 259 3.27 0.85 -16.19
CA LEU A 259 3.51 0.03 -17.39
C LEU A 259 2.28 -0.78 -17.84
N GLN A 260 1.34 -1.07 -16.94
CA GLN A 260 0.09 -1.77 -17.23
C GLN A 260 -1.01 -0.83 -17.75
N LEU A 261 -0.85 0.49 -17.61
CA LEU A 261 -1.83 1.48 -18.08
C LEU A 261 -1.80 1.59 -19.62
N PRO A 262 -2.89 2.10 -20.26
CA PRO A 262 -2.97 2.21 -21.69
C PRO A 262 -1.81 3.02 -22.30
N ALA A 263 -1.14 2.46 -23.32
CA ALA A 263 -0.03 3.13 -24.01
C ALA A 263 -0.42 4.49 -24.63
N ALA A 264 -1.70 4.69 -24.92
CA ALA A 264 -2.23 5.95 -25.45
C ALA A 264 -2.06 7.14 -24.49
N LEU A 265 -1.77 6.90 -23.20
CA LEU A 265 -1.45 7.96 -22.24
C LEU A 265 -0.09 8.62 -22.53
N GLY A 266 0.82 7.96 -23.25
CA GLY A 266 2.14 8.52 -23.56
C GLY A 266 3.08 8.63 -22.38
N LEU A 267 2.95 7.76 -21.37
CA LEU A 267 3.90 7.66 -20.25
C LEU A 267 5.29 7.22 -20.75
N PRO A 268 6.39 7.61 -20.07
CA PRO A 268 7.77 7.31 -20.51
C PRO A 268 8.14 5.84 -20.22
N THR A 269 7.64 4.92 -21.04
CA THR A 269 7.71 3.46 -20.80
C THR A 269 9.11 2.91 -20.64
N ASP A 270 10.11 3.41 -21.39
CA ASP A 270 11.51 2.97 -21.29
C ASP A 270 12.12 3.35 -19.94
N LEU A 271 11.86 4.57 -19.46
CA LEU A 271 12.27 5.03 -18.14
C LEU A 271 11.59 4.21 -17.04
N LEU A 272 10.27 4.06 -17.13
CA LEU A 272 9.49 3.28 -16.16
C LEU A 272 9.98 1.84 -16.07
N ARG A 273 10.32 1.21 -17.21
CA ARG A 273 10.85 -0.16 -17.24
C ARG A 273 12.21 -0.25 -16.56
N ALA A 274 13.15 0.62 -16.90
CA ALA A 274 14.48 0.63 -16.32
C ALA A 274 14.45 0.85 -14.79
N GLU A 275 13.61 1.78 -14.34
CA GLU A 275 13.43 2.06 -12.91
C GLU A 275 12.70 0.92 -12.17
N ALA A 276 11.69 0.30 -12.80
CA ALA A 276 11.02 -0.87 -12.23
C ALA A 276 11.98 -2.04 -12.05
N GLU A 277 12.81 -2.33 -13.06
CA GLU A 277 13.83 -3.39 -13.00
C GLU A 277 14.82 -3.14 -11.84
N ALA A 278 15.34 -1.92 -11.72
CA ALA A 278 16.23 -1.56 -10.63
C ALA A 278 15.57 -1.71 -9.25
N ALA A 279 14.33 -1.25 -9.10
CA ALA A 279 13.59 -1.34 -7.85
C ALA A 279 13.26 -2.79 -7.48
N VAL A 280 12.89 -3.65 -8.44
CA VAL A 280 12.63 -5.08 -8.23
C VAL A 280 13.92 -5.80 -7.79
N VAL A 281 15.07 -5.49 -8.42
CA VAL A 281 16.38 -6.03 -8.00
C VAL A 281 16.72 -5.61 -6.57
N ALA A 282 16.48 -4.34 -6.20
CA ALA A 282 16.70 -3.86 -4.84
C ALA A 282 15.80 -4.57 -3.81
N CYS A 283 14.52 -4.83 -4.15
CA CYS A 283 13.61 -5.61 -3.31
C CYS A 283 14.11 -7.04 -3.09
N GLY A 284 14.53 -7.72 -4.16
CA GLY A 284 15.09 -9.08 -4.07
C GLY A 284 16.37 -9.14 -3.24
N ALA A 285 17.26 -8.16 -3.41
CA ALA A 285 18.50 -8.05 -2.64
C ALA A 285 18.24 -7.81 -1.15
N ASP A 286 17.27 -6.95 -0.81
CA ASP A 286 16.89 -6.70 0.59
C ASP A 286 16.27 -7.94 1.24
N LEU A 287 15.35 -8.63 0.55
CA LEU A 287 14.77 -9.90 1.02
C LEU A 287 15.87 -10.93 1.31
N ALA A 288 16.81 -11.11 0.39
CA ALA A 288 17.93 -12.03 0.55
C ALA A 288 18.84 -11.63 1.73
N ARG A 289 19.14 -10.34 1.87
CA ARG A 289 19.93 -9.80 2.96
C ARG A 289 19.28 -10.01 4.32
N VAL A 290 18.02 -9.64 4.47
CA VAL A 290 17.28 -9.74 5.74
C VAL A 290 17.13 -11.20 6.16
N LEU A 291 16.68 -12.06 5.26
CA LEU A 291 16.46 -13.48 5.54
C LEU A 291 17.77 -14.28 5.64
N GLY A 292 18.88 -13.78 5.08
CA GLY A 292 20.23 -14.33 5.27
C GLY A 292 20.88 -13.97 6.61
N GLY A 293 20.17 -13.34 7.53
CA GLY A 293 20.66 -12.94 8.86
C GLY A 293 21.31 -11.55 8.86
N GLY A 294 21.15 -10.76 7.80
CA GLY A 294 21.69 -9.39 7.66
C GLY A 294 20.89 -8.30 8.37
N GLY A 295 19.88 -8.67 9.17
CA GLY A 295 19.07 -7.75 9.96
C GLY A 295 17.88 -8.44 10.62
N PRO A 296 17.26 -7.81 11.59
CA PRO A 296 16.06 -8.33 12.25
C PRO A 296 14.82 -8.16 11.34
N LEU A 297 13.84 -9.09 11.50
CA LEU A 297 12.54 -9.05 10.81
C LEU A 297 11.58 -8.07 11.50
N HIS A 298 11.98 -6.81 11.68
CA HIS A 298 11.25 -5.83 12.49
C HIS A 298 9.79 -5.62 12.07
N GLY A 299 9.47 -5.79 10.79
CA GLY A 299 8.12 -5.59 10.26
C GLY A 299 7.41 -6.89 9.86
N GLY A 300 7.98 -8.06 10.12
CA GLY A 300 7.39 -9.34 9.72
C GLY A 300 6.95 -9.35 8.25
N LEU A 301 5.72 -9.81 7.98
CA LEU A 301 5.10 -9.80 6.66
C LEU A 301 4.21 -8.58 6.40
N THR A 302 4.33 -7.50 7.18
CA THR A 302 3.52 -6.29 6.97
C THR A 302 3.84 -5.61 5.63
N LEU A 303 2.86 -4.91 5.06
CA LEU A 303 2.99 -4.25 3.76
C LEU A 303 3.90 -3.03 3.81
N CYS A 304 3.75 -2.19 4.84
CA CYS A 304 4.38 -0.88 4.88
C CYS A 304 5.86 -0.94 5.28
N HIS A 305 6.18 -1.68 6.35
CA HIS A 305 7.50 -1.69 6.97
C HIS A 305 8.12 -3.09 7.07
N GLY A 306 7.45 -4.11 6.55
CA GLY A 306 7.91 -5.50 6.54
C GLY A 306 8.25 -6.00 5.14
N LEU A 307 8.37 -7.33 5.05
CA LEU A 307 8.69 -8.01 3.81
C LEU A 307 7.52 -8.02 2.81
N GLY A 308 6.29 -7.70 3.26
CA GLY A 308 5.09 -7.70 2.40
C GLY A 308 5.21 -6.76 1.21
N GLY A 309 5.76 -5.56 1.39
CA GLY A 309 6.00 -4.61 0.29
C GLY A 309 6.96 -5.16 -0.79
N PRO A 310 8.18 -5.58 -0.44
CA PRO A 310 9.11 -6.22 -1.37
C PRO A 310 8.56 -7.50 -2.04
N LEU A 311 7.81 -8.33 -1.32
CA LEU A 311 7.15 -9.52 -1.90
C LEU A 311 6.09 -9.13 -2.93
N ASP A 312 5.27 -8.08 -2.65
CA ASP A 312 4.28 -7.58 -3.60
C ASP A 312 4.93 -6.99 -4.86
N ALA A 313 6.09 -6.35 -4.73
CA ALA A 313 6.87 -5.87 -5.87
C ALA A 313 7.31 -7.00 -6.80
N LEU A 314 7.76 -8.15 -6.26
CA LEU A 314 8.09 -9.34 -7.06
C LEU A 314 6.86 -9.92 -7.76
N LEU A 315 5.71 -9.99 -7.08
CA LEU A 315 4.44 -10.45 -7.68
C LEU A 315 3.97 -9.53 -8.80
N LEU A 316 4.04 -8.22 -8.61
CA LEU A 316 3.72 -7.23 -9.66
C LEU A 316 4.68 -7.34 -10.85
N ALA A 317 5.97 -7.65 -10.61
CA ALA A 317 6.94 -7.90 -11.67
C ALA A 317 6.58 -9.15 -12.48
N HIS A 318 6.19 -10.25 -11.81
CA HIS A 318 5.65 -11.43 -12.48
C HIS A 318 4.44 -11.10 -13.35
N GLU A 319 3.44 -10.41 -12.79
CA GLU A 319 2.22 -10.03 -13.51
C GLU A 319 2.49 -9.11 -14.71
N THR A 320 3.46 -8.20 -14.60
CA THR A 320 3.76 -7.22 -15.65
C THR A 320 4.60 -7.80 -16.76
N TRP A 321 5.54 -8.69 -16.44
CA TRP A 321 6.53 -9.21 -17.39
C TRP A 321 6.32 -10.68 -17.78
N GLY A 322 5.47 -11.42 -17.06
CA GLY A 322 5.23 -12.85 -17.30
C GLY A 322 6.43 -13.74 -16.95
N VAL A 323 7.31 -13.28 -16.03
CA VAL A 323 8.53 -13.98 -15.65
C VAL A 323 8.26 -14.79 -14.38
N GLU A 324 8.24 -16.12 -14.51
CA GLU A 324 7.90 -17.06 -13.41
C GLU A 324 8.92 -16.99 -12.25
N GLU A 325 10.17 -16.71 -12.52
CA GLU A 325 11.24 -16.60 -11.52
C GLU A 325 10.94 -15.56 -10.45
N HIS A 326 10.17 -14.50 -10.77
CA HIS A 326 9.73 -13.52 -9.77
C HIS A 326 8.71 -14.11 -8.80
N LEU A 327 7.75 -14.88 -9.30
CA LEU A 327 6.77 -15.58 -8.48
C LEU A 327 7.42 -16.64 -7.60
N ASP A 328 8.32 -17.43 -8.16
CA ASP A 328 9.05 -18.47 -7.43
C ASP A 328 9.93 -17.86 -6.33
N ALA A 329 10.63 -16.77 -6.63
CA ALA A 329 11.42 -16.03 -5.65
C ALA A 329 10.54 -15.49 -4.51
N ALA A 330 9.39 -14.86 -4.84
CA ALA A 330 8.47 -14.35 -3.84
C ALA A 330 7.95 -15.46 -2.91
N ARG A 331 7.56 -16.61 -3.46
CA ARG A 331 7.11 -17.78 -2.71
C ARG A 331 8.22 -18.35 -1.82
N HIS A 332 9.41 -18.45 -2.35
CA HIS A 332 10.57 -18.94 -1.59
C HIS A 332 10.90 -18.02 -0.40
N PHE A 333 11.03 -16.72 -0.64
CA PHE A 333 11.33 -15.77 0.42
C PHE A 333 10.23 -15.72 1.49
N ALA A 334 8.96 -15.77 1.10
CA ALA A 334 7.85 -15.81 2.04
C ALA A 334 7.88 -17.08 2.91
N ALA A 335 8.16 -18.25 2.33
CA ALA A 335 8.27 -19.50 3.09
C ALA A 335 9.44 -19.48 4.09
N VAL A 336 10.59 -18.92 3.69
CA VAL A 336 11.73 -18.71 4.60
C VAL A 336 11.36 -17.74 5.73
N ALA A 337 10.68 -16.64 5.41
CA ALA A 337 10.23 -15.67 6.40
C ALA A 337 9.29 -16.32 7.43
N ILE A 338 8.32 -17.12 6.98
CA ILE A 338 7.38 -17.84 7.87
C ILE A 338 8.13 -18.80 8.80
N ALA A 339 9.14 -19.52 8.30
CA ALA A 339 9.94 -20.42 9.12
C ALA A 339 10.70 -19.68 10.23
N VAL A 340 11.10 -18.43 10.02
CA VAL A 340 11.74 -17.59 11.04
C VAL A 340 10.73 -16.95 11.98
N LEU A 341 9.58 -16.51 11.47
CA LEU A 341 8.53 -15.83 12.24
C LEU A 341 7.74 -16.76 13.15
N GLY A 342 7.70 -18.06 12.81
CA GLY A 342 6.97 -19.07 13.59
C GLY A 342 5.48 -19.13 13.28
N ASP A 343 4.76 -19.94 14.09
CA ASP A 343 3.41 -20.39 13.77
C ASP A 343 2.28 -19.46 14.24
N ASP A 344 2.55 -18.50 15.11
CA ASP A 344 1.54 -17.57 15.62
C ASP A 344 1.60 -16.22 14.91
N PRO A 345 0.66 -15.91 13.99
CA PRO A 345 0.66 -14.63 13.27
C PRO A 345 0.45 -13.41 14.20
N LEU A 346 -0.12 -13.59 15.38
CA LEU A 346 -0.30 -12.50 16.34
C LEU A 346 1.00 -12.18 17.10
N ALA A 347 1.98 -13.07 17.07
CA ALA A 347 3.32 -12.82 17.59
C ALA A 347 4.31 -12.29 16.53
N TRP A 348 3.89 -12.15 15.26
CA TRP A 348 4.77 -11.61 14.22
C TRP A 348 5.00 -10.11 14.43
N PRO A 349 6.25 -9.64 14.26
CA PRO A 349 6.55 -8.22 14.38
C PRO A 349 5.71 -7.37 13.42
N ALA A 350 5.20 -6.24 13.90
CA ALA A 350 4.33 -5.35 13.15
C ALA A 350 5.01 -4.01 12.75
N GLY A 351 6.33 -3.91 12.95
CA GLY A 351 7.11 -2.73 12.60
C GLY A 351 6.86 -1.57 13.56
N VAL A 352 6.15 -0.55 13.08
CA VAL A 352 5.79 0.65 13.88
C VAL A 352 4.59 0.45 14.79
N ARG A 353 4.07 -0.77 14.89
CA ARG A 353 2.97 -1.14 15.80
C ARG A 353 3.41 -2.27 16.71
N ALA A 354 2.71 -2.43 17.81
CA ALA A 354 2.91 -3.58 18.69
C ALA A 354 2.53 -4.88 17.97
N ASP A 355 3.14 -5.97 18.38
CA ASP A 355 2.77 -7.31 17.92
C ASP A 355 1.29 -7.57 18.18
N GLY A 356 0.67 -8.46 17.39
CA GLY A 356 -0.76 -8.71 17.47
C GLY A 356 -1.63 -7.69 16.73
N SER A 357 -1.04 -6.74 16.00
CA SER A 357 -1.81 -5.83 15.14
C SER A 357 -2.53 -6.60 14.05
N VAL A 358 -3.85 -6.34 13.92
CA VAL A 358 -4.70 -6.96 12.88
C VAL A 358 -4.85 -6.08 11.62
N ALA A 359 -4.12 -4.99 11.55
CA ALA A 359 -4.23 -3.95 10.52
C ALA A 359 -3.89 -4.43 9.10
N LEU A 360 -4.31 -3.66 8.08
CA LEU A 360 -3.98 -3.94 6.67
C LEU A 360 -2.52 -3.63 6.36
N PHE A 361 -2.01 -2.44 6.70
CA PHE A 361 -0.65 -2.05 6.31
C PHE A 361 0.42 -2.50 7.31
N VAL A 362 0.06 -2.66 8.57
CA VAL A 362 0.98 -2.96 9.67
C VAL A 362 0.47 -4.09 10.55
N GLY A 363 -0.08 -5.16 9.96
CA GLY A 363 -0.63 -6.26 10.73
C GLY A 363 -1.02 -7.49 9.93
N VAL A 364 -1.72 -8.40 10.62
CA VAL A 364 -2.07 -9.74 10.13
C VAL A 364 -3.00 -9.71 8.92
N ALA A 365 -3.90 -8.72 8.80
CA ALA A 365 -4.80 -8.64 7.63
C ALA A 365 -4.01 -8.42 6.33
N GLY A 366 -2.99 -7.55 6.35
CA GLY A 366 -2.10 -7.37 5.20
C GLY A 366 -1.27 -8.61 4.90
N ALA A 367 -0.74 -9.26 5.92
CA ALA A 367 -0.02 -10.53 5.76
C ALA A 367 -0.91 -11.63 5.13
N ALA A 368 -2.19 -11.72 5.57
CA ALA A 368 -3.16 -12.66 4.99
C ALA A 368 -3.41 -12.37 3.50
N VAL A 369 -3.57 -11.08 3.11
CA VAL A 369 -3.75 -10.71 1.69
C VAL A 369 -2.49 -11.07 0.89
N MET A 370 -1.30 -10.79 1.40
CA MET A 370 -0.04 -11.16 0.75
C MET A 370 0.11 -12.67 0.57
N LEU A 371 -0.17 -13.46 1.62
CA LEU A 371 -0.12 -14.91 1.53
C LEU A 371 -1.15 -15.47 0.55
N ALA A 372 -2.36 -14.93 0.56
CA ALA A 372 -3.40 -15.31 -0.39
C ALA A 372 -2.99 -14.98 -1.84
N ARG A 373 -2.32 -13.84 -2.08
CA ARG A 373 -1.80 -13.45 -3.38
C ARG A 373 -0.68 -14.37 -3.85
N LEU A 374 0.20 -14.84 -2.96
CA LEU A 374 1.22 -15.85 -3.28
C LEU A 374 0.62 -17.21 -3.63
N VAL A 375 -0.51 -17.56 -3.01
CA VAL A 375 -1.23 -18.83 -3.26
C VAL A 375 -2.11 -18.74 -4.51
N HIS A 376 -2.77 -17.60 -4.75
CA HIS A 376 -3.76 -17.35 -5.80
C HIS A 376 -3.45 -16.04 -6.54
N PRO A 377 -2.31 -15.92 -7.24
CA PRO A 377 -1.86 -14.66 -7.85
C PRO A 377 -2.87 -14.07 -8.83
N GLU A 378 -3.58 -14.92 -9.58
CA GLU A 378 -4.59 -14.50 -10.58
C GLU A 378 -5.88 -13.94 -9.96
N SER A 379 -6.12 -14.17 -8.66
CA SER A 379 -7.42 -13.89 -8.03
C SER A 379 -7.36 -12.83 -6.94
N VAL A 380 -6.17 -12.55 -6.42
CA VAL A 380 -5.97 -11.60 -5.31
C VAL A 380 -5.17 -10.40 -5.82
N PRO A 381 -5.78 -9.20 -5.85
CA PRO A 381 -5.11 -8.01 -6.35
C PRO A 381 -4.02 -7.50 -5.40
N SER A 382 -3.15 -6.61 -5.92
CA SER A 382 -2.10 -5.97 -5.13
C SER A 382 -2.66 -5.10 -4.00
N PRO A 383 -2.34 -5.41 -2.74
CA PRO A 383 -2.72 -4.56 -1.62
C PRO A 383 -1.88 -3.28 -1.55
N ALA A 384 -0.65 -3.29 -2.08
CA ALA A 384 0.20 -2.10 -2.14
C ALA A 384 -0.40 -1.02 -3.05
N LEU A 385 -1.19 -1.39 -4.06
CA LEU A 385 -1.86 -0.51 -5.01
C LEU A 385 -3.35 -0.30 -4.70
N LEU A 386 -3.89 -1.01 -3.71
CA LEU A 386 -5.32 -0.98 -3.35
C LEU A 386 -6.23 -1.26 -4.56
N LEU A 387 -5.91 -2.31 -5.33
CA LEU A 387 -6.61 -2.71 -6.56
C LEU A 387 -7.86 -3.54 -6.27
#